data_e8cb185fc323026ec98147a6a83c90ce
#
_entry.id   e8cb185fc323026ec98147a6a83c90ce
#
_cell.length_a   1.000
_cell.length_b   1.000
_cell.length_c   1.000
_cell.angle_alpha   90.00
_cell.angle_beta   90.00
_cell.angle_gamma   90.00
#
_symmetry.space_group_name_H-M   'P 1'
#
loop_
_entity.id
_entity.type
_entity.pdbx_description
1 polymer ?
#
loop_
_entity_poly.entity_id
_entity_poly.type
_entity_poly.pdbx_seq_one_letter_code
_entity_poly.pdbx_strand_id
1 'polypeptide(L)' 'MAESRADRCRKNAEDCRCQAGKSPKATDKSSWLKMAEDWLKLAESIDASSQGKCSPNSD' A
#
# COMPACT_ATOMS: atom_id res chain seq x y z
N MET A 1 -13.69 -15.70 5.61
CA MET A 1 -13.84 -14.45 5.04
C MET A 1 -12.74 -14.10 4.15
N ALA A 2 -13.07 -13.61 3.02
CA ALA A 2 -12.07 -13.29 2.04
C ALA A 2 -11.48 -11.93 2.33
N GLU A 3 -10.20 -11.83 2.18
CA GLU A 3 -9.55 -10.55 2.29
C GLU A 3 -9.82 -9.75 1.05
N SER A 4 -10.02 -8.46 1.22
CA SER A 4 -10.20 -7.62 0.07
C SER A 4 -8.85 -7.35 -0.55
N ARG A 5 -8.88 -6.90 -1.79
CA ARG A 5 -7.65 -6.56 -2.48
C ARG A 5 -6.90 -5.45 -1.75
N ALA A 6 -7.67 -4.51 -1.24
CA ALA A 6 -7.07 -3.41 -0.52
C ALA A 6 -6.32 -3.92 0.71
N ASP A 7 -6.91 -4.89 1.39
CA ASP A 7 -6.25 -5.47 2.55
C ASP A 7 -4.93 -6.12 2.17
N ARG A 8 -4.92 -6.82 1.06
CA ARG A 8 -3.70 -7.46 0.61
C ARG A 8 -2.64 -6.43 0.25
N CYS A 9 -3.06 -5.35 -0.38
CA CYS A 9 -2.12 -4.30 -0.71
C CYS A 9 -1.53 -3.68 0.54
N ARG A 10 -2.36 -3.49 1.55
CA ARG A 10 -1.86 -2.93 2.79
C ARG A 10 -0.88 -3.87 3.47
N LYS A 11 -1.16 -5.17 3.41
CA LYS A 11 -0.23 -6.14 3.96
C LYS A 11 1.10 -6.08 3.24
N ASN A 12 1.03 -5.98 1.92
CA ASN A 12 2.26 -5.88 1.15
C ASN A 12 3.03 -4.62 1.51
N ALA A 13 2.31 -3.54 1.73
CA ALA A 13 2.95 -2.30 2.14
C ALA A 13 3.66 -2.49 3.46
N GLU A 14 3.01 -3.15 4.39
CA GLU A 14 3.62 -3.40 5.68
C GLU A 14 4.87 -4.25 5.55
N ASP A 15 4.79 -5.27 4.73
CA ASP A 15 5.95 -6.13 4.49
C ASP A 15 7.10 -5.32 3.94
N CYS A 16 6.81 -4.44 3.00
CA CYS A 16 7.85 -3.61 2.44
C CYS A 16 8.49 -2.73 3.50
N ARG A 17 7.68 -2.20 4.37
CA ARG A 17 8.21 -1.35 5.44
C ARG A 17 9.06 -2.16 6.40
N CYS A 18 8.64 -3.38 6.67
CA CYS A 18 9.43 -4.26 7.51
C CYS A 18 10.78 -4.53 6.88
N GLN A 19 10.77 -4.81 5.59
CA GLN A 19 12.02 -5.05 4.88
C GLN A 19 12.89 -3.81 4.92
N ALA A 20 12.28 -2.66 4.77
CA ALA A 20 13.03 -1.42 4.83
C ALA A 20 13.73 -1.28 6.16
N GLY A 21 13.04 -1.65 7.23
CA GLY A 21 13.64 -1.57 8.55
C GLY A 21 14.78 -2.53 8.75
N LYS A 22 14.76 -3.65 8.03
CA LYS A 22 15.81 -4.64 8.15
C LYS A 22 16.97 -4.39 7.22
N SER A 23 16.75 -3.59 6.20
CA SER A 23 17.79 -3.34 5.22
C SER A 23 18.89 -2.49 5.80
N PRO A 24 20.13 -2.92 5.68
CA PRO A 24 21.25 -2.13 6.18
C PRO A 24 21.61 -0.98 5.26
N LYS A 25 21.23 -1.08 4.01
CA LYS A 25 21.59 -0.06 3.04
C LYS A 25 20.50 0.98 2.89
N ALA A 26 20.90 2.22 2.83
CA ALA A 26 19.96 3.31 2.69
C ALA A 26 19.22 3.24 1.35
N THR A 27 19.93 2.85 0.30
CA THR A 27 19.31 2.75 -1.01
C THR A 27 18.23 1.69 -1.03
N ASP A 28 18.51 0.54 -0.43
CA ASP A 28 17.51 -0.52 -0.37
C ASP A 28 16.32 -0.08 0.45
N LYS A 29 16.62 0.58 1.55
CA LYS A 29 15.58 1.06 2.43
C LYS A 29 14.63 1.99 1.68
N SER A 30 15.21 2.89 0.93
CA SER A 30 14.45 3.83 0.13
C SER A 30 13.56 3.13 -0.86
N SER A 31 14.11 2.12 -1.51
CA SER A 31 13.35 1.36 -2.49
C SER A 31 12.16 0.67 -1.85
N TRP A 32 12.40 0.06 -0.71
CA TRP A 32 11.33 -0.63 -0.01
C TRP A 32 10.24 0.32 0.43
N LEU A 33 10.63 1.49 0.92
CA LEU A 33 9.66 2.47 1.36
C LEU A 33 8.83 2.98 0.19
N LYS A 34 9.47 3.15 -0.94
CA LYS A 34 8.76 3.60 -2.11
C LYS A 34 7.74 2.56 -2.55
N MET A 35 8.12 1.30 -2.51
CA MET A 35 7.20 0.24 -2.85
C MET A 35 6.02 0.23 -1.89
N ALA A 36 6.30 0.44 -0.63
CA ALA A 36 5.23 0.47 0.35
C ALA A 36 4.24 1.57 0.04
N GLU A 37 4.74 2.72 -0.34
CA GLU A 37 3.86 3.83 -0.71
C GLU A 37 3.00 3.47 -1.91
N ASP A 38 3.61 2.84 -2.88
CA ASP A 38 2.87 2.44 -4.06
C ASP A 38 1.73 1.50 -3.70
N TRP A 39 2.03 0.54 -2.84
CA TRP A 39 1.01 -0.40 -2.41
C TRP A 39 -0.12 0.31 -1.68
N LEU A 40 0.21 1.29 -0.86
CA LEU A 40 -0.81 2.03 -0.13
C LEU A 40 -1.69 2.84 -1.07
N LYS A 41 -1.09 3.43 -2.06
CA LYS A 41 -1.86 4.17 -3.04
C LYS A 41 -2.80 3.25 -3.79
N LEU A 42 -2.32 2.08 -4.13
CA LEU A 42 -3.15 1.12 -4.82
C LEU A 42 -4.30 0.69 -3.94
N ALA A 43 -4.02 0.48 -2.67
CA ALA A 43 -5.05 0.08 -1.74
C ALA A 43 -6.15 1.13 -1.66
N GLU A 44 -5.76 2.38 -1.62
CA GLU A 44 -6.74 3.45 -1.57
C GLU A 44 -7.60 3.48 -2.83
N SER A 45 -6.97 3.24 -3.94
CA SER A 45 -7.66 3.22 -5.20
C SER A 45 -8.68 2.10 -5.24
N ILE A 46 -8.29 0.95 -4.76
CA ILE A 46 -9.17 -0.21 -4.74
C ILE A 46 -10.34 0.04 -3.80
N ASP A 47 -10.04 0.63 -2.65
CA ASP A 47 -11.08 0.95 -1.69
C ASP A 47 -12.12 1.88 -2.28
N ALA A 48 -11.67 2.90 -2.94
CA ALA A 48 -12.56 3.87 -3.54
C ALA A 48 -13.44 3.21 -4.57
N SER A 49 -12.86 2.35 -5.38
CA SER A 49 -13.62 1.62 -6.39
C SER A 49 -14.61 0.67 -5.77
N SER A 50 -14.16 0.00 -4.74
CA SER A 50 -14.94 -1.03 -4.11
C SER A 50 -16.19 -0.49 -3.48
N GLN A 51 -16.12 0.71 -2.98
CA GLN A 51 -17.26 1.31 -2.34
C GLN A 51 -18.32 1.75 -3.32
N GLY A 52 -17.97 1.81 -4.56
CA GLY A 52 -18.93 2.18 -5.57
C GLY A 52 -19.41 3.60 -5.44
N LYS A 53 -18.83 4.35 -4.57
CA LYS A 53 -19.18 5.73 -4.43
C LYS A 53 -18.11 6.57 -4.98
N CYS A 54 -18.50 7.66 -5.50
CA CYS A 54 -17.52 8.58 -5.95
C CYS A 54 -16.72 9.00 -4.81
N SER A 55 -15.49 9.12 -5.02
CA SER A 55 -14.64 9.58 -4.00
C SER A 55 -15.05 10.98 -3.61
N PRO A 56 -15.21 11.23 -2.37
CA PRO A 56 -15.64 12.54 -1.95
C PRO A 56 -14.66 13.61 -2.30
N ASN A 57 -13.45 13.24 -2.35
CA ASN A 57 -12.51 14.29 -2.67
C ASN A 57 -12.42 14.49 -4.13
N SER A 58 -13.03 13.65 -4.88
CA SER A 58 -12.93 13.90 -6.27
C SER A 58 -13.93 14.92 -6.68
N ASP A 59 -14.79 15.23 -5.85
CA ASP A 59 -15.69 16.15 -6.13
C ASP A 59 -15.34 17.25 -6.49
#